data_1fa1733ed465091a1c6690829ba0f767
#
_entry.id   1fa1733ed465091a1c6690829ba0f767
#
_cell.length_a   1.000
_cell.length_b   1.000
_cell.length_c   1.000
_cell.angle_alpha   90.00
_cell.angle_beta   90.00
_cell.angle_gamma   90.00
#
_symmetry.space_group_name_H-M   'P 1'
#
loop_
_entity.id
_entity.type
_entity.pdbx_description
1 polymer ?
#
loop_
_entity_poly.entity_id
_entity_poly.type
_entity_poly.pdbx_seq_one_letter_code
_entity_poly.pdbx_strand_id
1 'polypeptide(L)'
;RVLFAYAVMSYVFAPLNRKFIRAWIWKQLGSHLGKNVHREHFVVPDFGNADKIYIGNNVVISNGVNILCHKRDTTDYHKGDLATKLPFKFDEVVIEDNVQIGLNCTIMPGVTIGEGSIIGSCSLVTKSIPAWSIAVGSPAKVVRAIAAENNLVNNPLGGKS
;
A
#
# COMPACT_ATOMS: atom_id res chain seq x y z
N ARG A 1 -16.60 12.04 -11.65
CA ARG A 1 -15.74 10.97 -11.02
C ARG A 1 -14.80 10.33 -12.04
N VAL A 2 -15.26 9.96 -13.24
CA VAL A 2 -14.45 9.32 -14.30
C VAL A 2 -13.33 10.25 -14.81
N LEU A 3 -13.63 11.53 -15.09
CA LEU A 3 -12.64 12.54 -15.48
C LEU A 3 -11.55 12.75 -14.43
N PHE A 4 -11.90 12.63 -13.16
CA PHE A 4 -10.98 12.74 -12.04
C PHE A 4 -9.99 11.57 -11.97
N ALA A 5 -10.49 10.35 -12.15
CA ALA A 5 -9.66 9.15 -12.24
C ALA A 5 -8.70 9.22 -13.43
N TYR A 6 -9.17 9.72 -14.58
CA TYR A 6 -8.36 9.93 -15.78
C TYR A 6 -7.24 10.97 -15.55
N ALA A 7 -7.54 12.07 -14.88
CA ALA A 7 -6.55 13.10 -14.53
C ALA A 7 -5.47 12.58 -13.57
N VAL A 8 -5.82 11.65 -12.66
CA VAL A 8 -4.85 11.03 -11.72
C VAL A 8 -3.89 10.08 -12.44
N MET A 9 -4.36 9.40 -13.49
CA MET A 9 -3.62 8.36 -14.19
C MET A 9 -2.92 8.84 -15.47
N SER A 10 -3.27 10.00 -15.98
CA SER A 10 -2.75 10.50 -17.26
C SER A 10 -1.38 11.16 -17.12
N TYR A 11 -0.43 10.76 -17.97
CA TYR A 11 0.87 11.41 -18.11
C TYR A 11 0.78 12.88 -18.53
N VAL A 12 -0.26 13.26 -19.28
CA VAL A 12 -0.49 14.63 -19.76
C VAL A 12 -0.67 15.61 -18.60
N PHE A 13 -1.27 15.13 -17.50
CA PHE A 13 -1.49 15.92 -16.29
C PHE A 13 -0.43 15.70 -15.21
N ALA A 14 0.61 14.92 -15.48
CA ALA A 14 1.68 14.66 -14.52
C ALA A 14 2.32 15.92 -13.94
N PRO A 15 2.57 17.02 -14.70
CA PRO A 15 3.09 18.28 -14.16
C PRO A 15 2.13 19.01 -13.21
N LEU A 16 0.81 18.91 -13.48
CA LEU A 16 -0.25 19.49 -12.66
C LEU A 16 -0.55 18.62 -11.42
N ASN A 17 -0.14 17.37 -11.48
CA ASN A 17 -0.41 16.35 -10.46
C ASN A 17 0.63 16.38 -9.34
N ARG A 18 0.92 17.59 -8.82
CA ARG A 18 1.86 17.81 -7.72
C ARG A 18 1.37 17.11 -6.43
N LYS A 19 2.31 16.86 -5.49
CA LYS A 19 2.09 16.20 -4.18
C LYS A 19 0.78 16.57 -3.49
N PHE A 20 0.40 17.85 -3.53
CA PHE A 20 -0.79 18.38 -2.87
C PHE A 20 -2.10 17.96 -3.53
N ILE A 21 -2.15 17.96 -4.88
CA ILE A 21 -3.37 17.66 -5.63
C ILE A 21 -3.74 16.18 -5.45
N ARG A 22 -2.77 15.28 -5.47
CA ARG A 22 -3.01 13.84 -5.24
C ARG A 22 -3.52 13.56 -3.83
N ALA A 23 -2.93 14.19 -2.82
CA ALA A 23 -3.38 14.04 -1.44
C ALA A 23 -4.83 14.53 -1.29
N TRP A 24 -5.13 15.67 -1.87
CA TRP A 24 -6.48 16.24 -1.87
C TRP A 24 -7.47 15.32 -2.60
N ILE A 25 -7.12 14.78 -3.78
CA ILE A 25 -7.96 13.85 -4.54
C ILE A 25 -8.30 12.61 -3.70
N TRP A 26 -7.32 11.99 -3.06
CA TRP A 26 -7.55 10.80 -2.24
C TRP A 26 -8.46 11.09 -1.06
N LYS A 27 -8.31 12.26 -0.43
CA LYS A 27 -9.21 12.72 0.63
C LYS A 27 -10.63 12.95 0.10
N GLN A 28 -10.79 13.50 -1.11
CA GLN A 28 -12.11 13.65 -1.73
C GLN A 28 -12.75 12.32 -2.11
N LEU A 29 -11.94 11.27 -2.34
CA LEU A 29 -12.40 9.90 -2.54
C LEU A 29 -12.77 9.20 -1.22
N GLY A 30 -12.49 9.83 -0.07
CA GLY A 30 -12.80 9.32 1.26
C GLY A 30 -11.62 8.73 2.02
N SER A 31 -10.44 8.61 1.42
CA SER A 31 -9.28 7.98 2.08
C SER A 31 -8.79 8.80 3.28
N HIS A 32 -8.40 8.09 4.33
CA HIS A 32 -7.83 8.65 5.55
C HIS A 32 -6.31 8.71 5.43
N LEU A 33 -5.75 9.92 5.34
CA LEU A 33 -4.32 10.15 5.11
C LEU A 33 -3.71 10.96 6.24
N GLY A 34 -2.62 10.45 6.79
CA GLY A 34 -1.76 11.13 7.73
C GLY A 34 -0.91 12.24 7.08
N LYS A 35 0.10 12.70 7.81
CA LYS A 35 1.06 13.72 7.38
C LYS A 35 2.22 13.07 6.63
N ASN A 36 2.86 13.83 5.72
CA ASN A 36 4.05 13.41 4.98
C ASN A 36 3.90 12.09 4.20
N VAL A 37 2.72 11.83 3.64
CA VAL A 37 2.48 10.64 2.81
C VAL A 37 3.00 10.92 1.40
N HIS A 38 4.06 10.20 1.02
CA HIS A 38 4.66 10.25 -0.32
C HIS A 38 4.09 9.12 -1.18
N ARG A 39 3.39 9.48 -2.25
CA ARG A 39 2.86 8.53 -3.24
C ARG A 39 3.40 8.93 -4.59
N GLU A 40 4.04 7.97 -5.23
CA GLU A 40 4.54 8.14 -6.58
C GLU A 40 3.41 8.05 -7.63
N HIS A 41 3.78 7.99 -8.89
CA HIS A 41 2.84 7.89 -10.00
C HIS A 41 2.16 6.51 -10.02
N PHE A 42 0.93 6.44 -10.54
CA PHE A 42 0.19 5.17 -10.72
C PHE A 42 -0.07 4.37 -9.44
N VAL A 43 -0.09 5.01 -8.27
CA VAL A 43 -0.67 4.40 -7.08
C VAL A 43 -2.18 4.44 -7.22
N VAL A 44 -2.81 3.27 -7.25
CA VAL A 44 -4.24 3.10 -7.52
C VAL A 44 -4.96 2.72 -6.24
N PRO A 45 -5.80 3.62 -5.67
CA PRO A 45 -6.70 3.25 -4.60
C PRO A 45 -7.90 2.47 -5.16
N ASP A 46 -8.58 1.73 -4.32
CA ASP A 46 -9.91 1.21 -4.64
C ASP A 46 -10.92 2.36 -4.76
N PHE A 47 -11.16 2.84 -5.98
CA PHE A 47 -11.93 4.07 -6.23
C PHE A 47 -13.36 4.02 -5.69
N GLY A 48 -13.96 2.85 -5.59
CA GLY A 48 -15.31 2.66 -5.05
C GLY A 48 -15.37 2.53 -3.54
N ASN A 49 -14.23 2.24 -2.90
CA ASN A 49 -14.11 1.91 -1.48
C ASN A 49 -12.90 2.61 -0.83
N ALA A 50 -12.56 3.78 -1.33
CA ALA A 50 -11.39 4.53 -0.85
C ALA A 50 -11.54 5.01 0.60
N ASP A 51 -12.77 5.09 1.11
CA ASP A 51 -13.12 5.35 2.50
C ASP A 51 -12.63 4.27 3.47
N LYS A 52 -12.29 3.09 2.95
CA LYS A 52 -11.72 1.95 3.70
C LYS A 52 -10.18 1.92 3.69
N ILE A 53 -9.54 2.97 3.16
CA ILE A 53 -8.07 3.07 3.11
C ILE A 53 -7.59 4.04 4.19
N TYR A 54 -6.78 3.53 5.10
CA TYR A 54 -6.17 4.27 6.19
C TYR A 54 -4.65 4.26 6.02
N ILE A 55 -4.03 5.44 5.91
CA ILE A 55 -2.59 5.60 5.73
C ILE A 55 -2.09 6.55 6.81
N GLY A 56 -1.16 6.09 7.61
CA GLY A 56 -0.50 6.81 8.68
C GLY A 56 0.45 7.91 8.20
N ASN A 57 1.34 8.33 9.08
CA ASN A 57 2.29 9.41 8.85
C ASN A 57 3.60 8.88 8.24
N ASN A 58 4.30 9.73 7.49
CA ASN A 58 5.62 9.43 6.91
C ASN A 58 5.65 8.14 6.05
N VAL A 59 4.56 7.82 5.40
CA VAL A 59 4.45 6.63 4.55
C VAL A 59 4.96 6.92 3.15
N VAL A 60 5.73 5.99 2.60
CA VAL A 60 6.23 6.04 1.22
C VAL A 60 5.61 4.91 0.41
N ILE A 61 4.90 5.25 -0.65
CA ILE A 61 4.27 4.29 -1.57
C ILE A 61 4.84 4.53 -2.95
N SER A 62 5.59 3.54 -3.45
CA SER A 62 6.23 3.61 -4.75
C SER A 62 5.25 3.40 -5.90
N ASN A 63 5.76 3.56 -7.10
CA ASN A 63 4.99 3.53 -8.35
C ASN A 63 4.26 2.20 -8.58
N GLY A 64 3.05 2.26 -9.16
CA GLY A 64 2.29 1.08 -9.57
C GLY A 64 1.67 0.26 -8.43
N VAL A 65 1.66 0.75 -7.20
CA VAL A 65 1.03 0.06 -6.08
C VAL A 65 -0.48 0.12 -6.18
N ASN A 66 -1.13 -1.04 -6.03
CA ASN A 66 -2.58 -1.19 -5.98
C ASN A 66 -3.04 -1.49 -4.56
N ILE A 67 -4.04 -0.75 -4.07
CA ILE A 67 -4.66 -0.95 -2.77
C ILE A 67 -6.12 -1.33 -3.00
N LEU A 68 -6.48 -2.57 -2.65
CA LEU A 68 -7.81 -3.13 -2.86
C LEU A 68 -8.53 -3.28 -1.53
N CYS A 69 -9.77 -2.82 -1.46
CA CYS A 69 -10.64 -2.94 -0.28
C CYS A 69 -11.82 -3.87 -0.55
N HIS A 70 -11.85 -4.55 -1.70
CA HIS A 70 -12.86 -5.53 -2.01
C HIS A 70 -12.26 -6.74 -2.75
N LYS A 71 -12.92 -7.88 -2.61
CA LYS A 71 -12.64 -9.10 -3.36
C LYS A 71 -13.92 -9.91 -3.54
N ARG A 72 -13.94 -10.86 -4.47
CA ARG A 72 -15.02 -11.84 -4.52
C ARG A 72 -14.96 -12.76 -3.31
N ASP A 73 -16.10 -12.99 -2.68
CA ASP A 73 -16.22 -14.01 -1.64
C ASP A 73 -16.37 -15.37 -2.33
N THR A 74 -15.42 -16.24 -2.07
CA THR A 74 -15.37 -17.60 -2.65
C THR A 74 -15.63 -18.67 -1.61
N THR A 75 -16.12 -18.32 -0.43
CA THR A 75 -16.34 -19.26 0.69
C THR A 75 -17.27 -20.40 0.28
N ASP A 76 -18.37 -20.07 -0.41
CA ASP A 76 -19.38 -21.03 -0.83
C ASP A 76 -19.36 -21.25 -2.37
N TYR A 77 -18.17 -21.17 -2.98
CA TYR A 77 -18.01 -21.33 -4.42
C TYR A 77 -17.76 -22.79 -4.79
N HIS A 78 -18.65 -23.36 -5.61
CA HIS A 78 -18.63 -24.75 -6.01
C HIS A 78 -18.50 -24.92 -7.53
N LYS A 79 -18.12 -26.12 -7.96
CA LYS A 79 -18.04 -26.46 -9.38
C LYS A 79 -19.42 -26.35 -10.04
N GLY A 80 -19.51 -25.49 -11.06
CA GLY A 80 -20.76 -25.20 -11.79
C GLY A 80 -21.37 -23.84 -11.42
N ASP A 81 -20.91 -23.19 -10.38
CA ASP A 81 -21.34 -21.84 -10.04
C ASP A 81 -20.83 -20.80 -11.03
N LEU A 82 -21.60 -19.74 -11.21
CA LEU A 82 -21.22 -18.62 -12.05
C LEU A 82 -20.39 -17.61 -11.25
N ALA A 83 -19.12 -17.45 -11.58
CA ALA A 83 -18.21 -16.51 -10.94
C ALA A 83 -18.75 -15.05 -10.93
N THR A 84 -19.57 -14.68 -11.93
CA THR A 84 -20.20 -13.36 -12.02
C THR A 84 -21.25 -13.11 -10.92
N LYS A 85 -21.80 -14.17 -10.33
CA LYS A 85 -22.80 -14.11 -9.27
C LYS A 85 -22.20 -14.11 -7.85
N LEU A 86 -20.88 -14.33 -7.73
CA LEU A 86 -20.21 -14.29 -6.42
C LEU A 86 -20.38 -12.93 -5.75
N PRO A 87 -20.75 -12.90 -4.47
CA PRO A 87 -20.84 -11.64 -3.73
C PRO A 87 -19.47 -11.00 -3.56
N PHE A 88 -19.45 -9.71 -3.28
CA PHE A 88 -18.23 -9.02 -2.88
C PHE A 88 -18.10 -9.03 -1.37
N LYS A 89 -16.89 -9.30 -0.91
CA LYS A 89 -16.47 -9.04 0.46
C LYS A 89 -15.63 -7.77 0.49
N PHE A 90 -15.97 -6.87 1.40
CA PHE A 90 -15.28 -5.60 1.60
C PHE A 90 -14.53 -5.64 2.93
N ASP A 91 -13.33 -5.05 2.96
CA ASP A 91 -12.54 -4.97 4.17
C ASP A 91 -11.60 -3.75 4.11
N GLU A 92 -11.16 -3.28 5.28
CA GLU A 92 -10.29 -2.13 5.39
C GLU A 92 -8.83 -2.51 5.07
N VAL A 93 -8.08 -1.53 4.56
CA VAL A 93 -6.61 -1.61 4.46
C VAL A 93 -6.02 -0.53 5.33
N VAL A 94 -5.15 -0.94 6.27
CA VAL A 94 -4.46 -0.05 7.19
C VAL A 94 -2.96 -0.11 6.90
N ILE A 95 -2.37 1.04 6.63
CA ILE A 95 -0.93 1.23 6.47
C ILE A 95 -0.50 2.16 7.58
N GLU A 96 0.21 1.63 8.58
CA GLU A 96 0.60 2.39 9.76
C GLU A 96 1.75 3.37 9.46
N ASP A 97 2.22 4.06 10.49
CA ASP A 97 3.24 5.09 10.37
C ASP A 97 4.59 4.53 9.86
N ASN A 98 5.38 5.35 9.19
CA ASN A 98 6.74 5.02 8.74
C ASN A 98 6.87 3.80 7.81
N VAL A 99 5.79 3.34 7.19
CA VAL A 99 5.79 2.19 6.27
C VAL A 99 6.34 2.60 4.90
N GLN A 100 7.12 1.70 4.30
CA GLN A 100 7.59 1.83 2.92
C GLN A 100 7.06 0.66 2.07
N ILE A 101 6.43 0.98 0.92
CA ILE A 101 5.91 -0.02 -0.02
C ILE A 101 6.64 0.14 -1.35
N GLY A 102 7.29 -0.93 -1.78
CA GLY A 102 8.04 -1.01 -3.03
C GLY A 102 7.15 -0.98 -4.28
N LEU A 103 7.80 -0.91 -5.43
CA LEU A 103 7.16 -0.82 -6.75
C LEU A 103 6.20 -1.98 -7.02
N ASN A 104 5.10 -1.70 -7.71
CA ASN A 104 4.18 -2.71 -8.27
C ASN A 104 3.66 -3.72 -7.23
N CYS A 105 3.51 -3.32 -5.97
CA CYS A 105 2.89 -4.15 -4.94
C CYS A 105 1.37 -4.12 -5.07
N THR A 106 0.73 -5.20 -4.64
CA THR A 106 -0.71 -5.28 -4.46
C THR A 106 -1.04 -5.58 -3.01
N ILE A 107 -1.84 -4.72 -2.38
CA ILE A 107 -2.30 -4.88 -1.00
C ILE A 107 -3.76 -5.34 -1.04
N MET A 108 -4.03 -6.49 -0.44
CA MET A 108 -5.35 -7.12 -0.46
C MET A 108 -6.24 -6.62 0.68
N PRO A 109 -7.57 -6.73 0.55
CA PRO A 109 -8.52 -6.34 1.58
C PRO A 109 -8.28 -7.04 2.92
N GLY A 110 -8.43 -6.31 4.02
CA GLY A 110 -8.26 -6.81 5.39
C GLY A 110 -6.81 -6.84 5.88
N VAL A 111 -5.88 -6.22 5.13
CA VAL A 111 -4.46 -6.18 5.49
C VAL A 111 -4.15 -4.95 6.33
N THR A 112 -3.44 -5.17 7.43
CA THR A 112 -2.72 -4.14 8.17
C THR A 112 -1.22 -4.32 7.94
N ILE A 113 -0.54 -3.26 7.49
CA ILE A 113 0.92 -3.21 7.42
C ILE A 113 1.39 -2.40 8.63
N GLY A 114 2.03 -3.09 9.58
CA GLY A 114 2.47 -2.52 10.86
C GLY A 114 3.56 -1.48 10.70
N GLU A 115 3.65 -0.60 11.69
CA GLU A 115 4.57 0.55 11.74
C GLU A 115 6.01 0.17 11.37
N GLY A 116 6.68 1.05 10.63
CA GLY A 116 8.09 0.91 10.27
C GLY A 116 8.42 -0.25 9.34
N SER A 117 7.41 -0.96 8.81
CA SER A 117 7.63 -2.12 7.95
C SER A 117 7.95 -1.72 6.51
N ILE A 118 8.68 -2.60 5.83
CA ILE A 118 9.07 -2.45 4.43
C ILE A 118 8.51 -3.61 3.61
N ILE A 119 7.76 -3.29 2.57
CA ILE A 119 7.29 -4.25 1.58
C ILE A 119 8.18 -4.17 0.34
N GLY A 120 8.84 -5.26 0.01
CA GLY A 120 9.67 -5.34 -1.19
C GLY A 120 8.85 -5.28 -2.48
N SER A 121 9.46 -4.78 -3.55
CA SER A 121 8.80 -4.59 -4.85
C SER A 121 8.17 -5.87 -5.39
N CYS A 122 7.10 -5.74 -6.19
CA CYS A 122 6.37 -6.84 -6.83
C CYS A 122 5.77 -7.84 -5.83
N SER A 123 5.47 -7.41 -4.60
CA SER A 123 4.87 -8.26 -3.58
C SER A 123 3.35 -8.24 -3.64
N LEU A 124 2.74 -9.40 -3.37
CA LEU A 124 1.29 -9.56 -3.15
C LEU A 124 1.04 -9.76 -1.65
N VAL A 125 0.57 -8.71 -0.97
CA VAL A 125 0.32 -8.74 0.47
C VAL A 125 -1.10 -9.23 0.72
N THR A 126 -1.24 -10.49 1.16
CA THR A 126 -2.52 -11.17 1.40
C THR A 126 -2.85 -11.35 2.88
N LYS A 127 -1.90 -11.07 3.76
CA LYS A 127 -2.02 -11.15 5.22
C LYS A 127 -1.33 -9.96 5.86
N SER A 128 -1.78 -9.57 7.03
CA SER A 128 -1.18 -8.47 7.78
C SER A 128 0.30 -8.73 8.10
N ILE A 129 1.08 -7.66 8.04
CA ILE A 129 2.53 -7.67 8.28
C ILE A 129 2.77 -7.03 9.65
N PRO A 130 3.50 -7.70 10.54
CA PRO A 130 3.86 -7.14 11.85
C PRO A 130 4.67 -5.86 11.71
N ALA A 131 4.59 -4.97 12.70
CA ALA A 131 5.43 -3.79 12.76
C ALA A 131 6.93 -4.14 12.70
N TRP A 132 7.72 -3.24 12.18
CA TRP A 132 9.19 -3.35 12.10
C TRP A 132 9.66 -4.63 11.39
N SER A 133 9.02 -4.96 10.27
CA SER A 133 9.28 -6.17 9.48
C SER A 133 9.58 -5.86 8.03
N ILE A 134 10.42 -6.67 7.41
CA ILE A 134 10.60 -6.68 5.96
C ILE A 134 9.88 -7.88 5.39
N ALA A 135 8.93 -7.65 4.47
CA ALA A 135 8.17 -8.69 3.81
C ALA A 135 8.32 -8.59 2.29
N VAL A 136 8.44 -9.74 1.62
CA VAL A 136 8.64 -9.82 0.16
C VAL A 136 7.93 -11.03 -0.42
N GLY A 137 7.61 -10.97 -1.70
CA GLY A 137 7.14 -12.10 -2.50
C GLY A 137 5.64 -12.12 -2.78
N SER A 138 5.21 -13.15 -3.50
CA SER A 138 3.81 -13.38 -3.89
C SER A 138 3.42 -14.84 -3.57
N PRO A 139 2.69 -15.09 -2.47
CA PRO A 139 2.27 -14.14 -1.43
C PRO A 139 3.45 -13.62 -0.59
N ALA A 140 3.34 -12.38 -0.09
CA ALA A 140 4.37 -11.75 0.73
C ALA A 140 4.54 -12.50 2.06
N LYS A 141 5.81 -12.71 2.43
CA LYS A 141 6.21 -13.33 3.71
C LYS A 141 7.26 -12.46 4.39
N VAL A 142 7.19 -12.38 5.71
CA VAL A 142 8.23 -11.73 6.51
C VAL A 142 9.52 -12.51 6.36
N VAL A 143 10.56 -11.83 5.90
CA VAL A 143 11.90 -12.40 5.71
C VAL A 143 12.88 -11.93 6.77
N ARG A 144 12.58 -10.80 7.43
CA ARG A 144 13.43 -10.23 8.48
C ARG A 144 12.62 -9.32 9.40
N ALA A 145 12.87 -9.40 10.71
CA ALA A 145 12.47 -8.37 11.66
C ALA A 145 13.53 -7.25 11.67
N ILE A 146 13.08 -6.00 11.79
CA ILE A 146 13.95 -4.83 11.94
C ILE A 146 14.20 -4.67 13.44
N ALA A 147 15.43 -4.89 13.86
CA ALA A 147 15.81 -4.73 15.28
C ALA A 147 15.82 -3.25 15.67
N ALA A 148 15.49 -2.95 16.93
CA ALA A 148 15.80 -1.65 17.50
C ALA A 148 17.31 -1.39 17.39
N GLU A 149 17.68 -0.13 17.16
CA GLU A 149 19.08 0.28 17.12
C GLU A 149 19.76 -0.08 18.45
N ASN A 150 20.52 -1.16 18.46
CA ASN A 150 21.48 -1.38 19.52
C ASN A 150 22.52 -0.28 19.36
N ASN A 151 22.74 0.53 20.39
CA ASN A 151 23.78 1.54 20.45
C ASN A 151 25.14 0.93 20.07
N LEU A 152 25.40 0.81 18.77
CA LEU A 152 26.74 0.63 18.23
C LEU A 152 27.41 2.00 18.22
N VAL A 153 27.61 2.56 19.40
CA VAL A 153 28.69 3.49 19.66
C VAL A 153 29.97 2.69 19.43
N ASN A 154 30.76 3.16 18.46
CA ASN A 154 32.12 2.71 18.14
C ASN A 154 32.26 1.54 17.14
N ASN A 155 32.09 1.86 15.85
CA ASN A 155 33.11 1.40 14.90
C ASN A 155 33.47 2.57 13.98
N PRO A 156 34.57 3.31 14.28
CA PRO A 156 35.12 4.28 13.36
C PRO A 156 35.53 3.50 12.10
N LEU A 157 35.04 3.94 10.96
CA LEU A 157 35.45 3.47 9.64
C LEU A 157 36.97 3.43 9.58
N GLY A 158 37.56 2.27 9.88
CA GLY A 158 38.94 1.99 9.62
C GLY A 158 39.12 1.95 8.11
N GLY A 159 39.58 3.06 7.56
CA GLY A 159 40.15 3.05 6.22
C GLY A 159 41.34 2.12 6.16
N LYS A 160 41.50 1.48 5.00
CA LYS A 160 42.80 1.19 4.35
C LYS A 160 42.55 0.31 3.16
N SER A 161 42.96 0.84 2.17
CA SER A 161 43.90 0.64 1.06
C SER A 161 43.43 -0.29 -0.02
#